data_8c074f2eb87e8f74ba4cd449d244e81e
#
_entry.id   8c074f2eb87e8f74ba4cd449d244e81e
#
_cell.length_a   1.000
_cell.length_b   1.000
_cell.length_c   1.000
_cell.angle_alpha   90.00
_cell.angle_beta   90.00
_cell.angle_gamma   90.00
#
_symmetry.space_group_name_H-M   'P 1'
#
loop_
_entity.id
_entity.type
_entity.pdbx_description
1 polymer ?
#
loop_
_entity_poly.entity_id
_entity_poly.type
_entity_poly.pdbx_seq_one_letter_code
_entity_poly.pdbx_strand_id
1 'polypeptide(L)'
;MAISAVLTLTLALATGAGDRLLLCRPKVAGDAALARGDAVLEAARKSGRFLDYGVVCEDAAESARAARRVGLAHAVSATAEGRVDGSRYVLVLADSATEAQRAQQTLEVAPGADAVAPLRDGLAKLLGALPPKPGPDPAHVAAWSIAGAGAAAIVAGTVFALQARDAADRANAASDLGAHVRAKNDWERKRTASAVLLGAGGAAVAAGLVWRFAF
;
A
#
# COMPACT_ATOMS: atom_id res chain seq x y z
N MET A 1 -16.00 -15.30 -14.65
CA MET A 1 -14.54 -15.07 -14.60
C MET A 1 -14.09 -13.60 -14.51
N ALA A 2 -14.94 -12.59 -14.72
CA ALA A 2 -14.55 -11.16 -14.69
C ALA A 2 -14.46 -10.54 -13.28
N ILE A 3 -15.10 -11.13 -12.27
CA ILE A 3 -15.19 -10.55 -10.90
C ILE A 3 -13.86 -10.70 -10.13
N SER A 4 -13.08 -11.76 -10.38
CA SER A 4 -11.78 -11.96 -9.72
C SER A 4 -10.71 -10.92 -10.13
N ALA A 5 -10.76 -10.39 -11.35
CA ALA A 5 -9.79 -9.44 -11.87
C ALA A 5 -9.92 -8.04 -11.25
N VAL A 6 -11.16 -7.62 -10.91
CA VAL A 6 -11.42 -6.31 -10.32
C VAL A 6 -10.98 -6.27 -8.86
N LEU A 7 -11.15 -7.38 -8.12
CA LEU A 7 -10.74 -7.45 -6.71
C LEU A 7 -9.22 -7.45 -6.53
N THR A 8 -8.49 -8.07 -7.47
CA THR A 8 -7.02 -8.11 -7.45
C THR A 8 -6.40 -6.75 -7.79
N LEU A 9 -7.02 -5.96 -8.67
CA LEU A 9 -6.51 -4.66 -9.07
C LEU A 9 -6.65 -3.61 -7.94
N THR A 10 -7.73 -3.65 -7.16
CA THR A 10 -7.93 -2.74 -6.02
C THR A 10 -6.99 -3.03 -4.86
N LEU A 11 -6.61 -4.29 -4.62
CA LEU A 11 -5.63 -4.64 -3.57
C LEU A 11 -4.20 -4.21 -3.95
N ALA A 12 -3.83 -4.26 -5.23
CA ALA A 12 -2.49 -3.90 -5.69
C ALA A 12 -2.19 -2.40 -5.60
N LEU A 13 -3.22 -1.54 -5.70
CA LEU A 13 -3.07 -0.08 -5.58
C LEU A 13 -2.91 0.41 -4.13
N ALA A 14 -3.33 -0.37 -3.14
CA ALA A 14 -3.26 0.01 -1.72
C ALA A 14 -1.90 -0.30 -1.05
N THR A 15 -1.04 -1.11 -1.65
CA THR A 15 0.19 -1.61 -0.99
C THR A 15 1.49 -0.89 -1.38
N GLY A 16 1.47 0.11 -2.26
CA GLY A 16 2.68 0.56 -2.95
C GLY A 16 3.30 1.89 -2.52
N ALA A 17 2.54 2.87 -2.04
CA ALA A 17 3.05 4.24 -1.91
C ALA A 17 3.62 4.62 -0.54
N GLY A 18 3.29 3.89 0.52
CA GLY A 18 3.62 4.28 1.90
C GLY A 18 5.01 3.89 2.42
N ASP A 19 5.74 3.04 1.71
CA ASP A 19 7.00 2.46 2.20
C ASP A 19 8.24 2.90 1.40
N ARG A 20 8.07 3.81 0.45
CA ARG A 20 9.18 4.28 -0.38
C ARG A 20 9.85 5.48 0.25
N LEU A 21 11.18 5.50 0.18
CA LEU A 21 12.02 6.58 0.66
C LEU A 21 12.70 7.28 -0.50
N LEU A 22 12.95 8.58 -0.37
CA LEU A 22 13.80 9.30 -1.30
C LEU A 22 15.25 8.88 -1.07
N LEU A 23 15.96 8.50 -2.12
CA LEU A 23 17.40 8.40 -2.11
C LEU A 23 17.99 9.63 -2.80
N CYS A 24 18.74 10.44 -2.05
CA CYS A 24 19.58 11.48 -2.64
C CYS A 24 20.79 10.85 -3.31
N ARG A 25 21.25 11.45 -4.40
CA ARG A 25 22.50 11.03 -5.05
C ARG A 25 23.65 11.12 -4.07
N PRO A 26 24.49 10.07 -3.96
CA PRO A 26 25.62 10.07 -3.05
C PRO A 26 26.60 11.19 -3.36
N LYS A 27 27.02 11.92 -2.33
CA LYS A 27 28.13 12.88 -2.42
C LYS A 27 29.44 12.11 -2.33
N VAL A 28 30.30 12.31 -3.30
CA VAL A 28 31.63 11.68 -3.35
C VAL A 28 32.65 12.70 -2.89
N ALA A 29 33.49 12.33 -1.90
CA ALA A 29 34.57 13.13 -1.36
C ALA A 29 35.88 12.33 -1.37
N GLY A 30 36.98 13.02 -1.39
CA GLY A 30 38.30 12.41 -1.45
C GLY A 30 38.67 11.85 -2.82
N ASP A 31 39.39 10.71 -2.87
CA ASP A 31 39.74 10.07 -4.12
C ASP A 31 38.49 9.38 -4.74
N ALA A 32 37.97 9.95 -5.81
CA ALA A 32 36.78 9.47 -6.51
C ALA A 32 36.96 8.06 -7.10
N ALA A 33 38.20 7.62 -7.37
CA ALA A 33 38.45 6.26 -7.85
C ALA A 33 38.26 5.22 -6.74
N LEU A 34 38.41 5.61 -5.49
CA LEU A 34 38.21 4.75 -4.32
C LEU A 34 36.82 4.89 -3.74
N ALA A 35 36.16 6.04 -3.92
CA ALA A 35 34.81 6.29 -3.41
C ALA A 35 33.74 5.90 -4.45
N ARG A 36 33.13 4.74 -4.28
CA ARG A 36 32.12 4.20 -5.18
C ARG A 36 30.70 4.66 -4.80
N GLY A 37 30.35 5.88 -5.22
CA GLY A 37 28.99 6.39 -5.03
C GLY A 37 27.91 5.53 -5.75
N ASP A 38 28.25 4.89 -6.87
CA ASP A 38 27.41 3.95 -7.61
C ASP A 38 27.01 2.71 -6.78
N ALA A 39 27.89 2.26 -5.88
CA ALA A 39 27.61 1.14 -4.99
C ALA A 39 26.41 1.41 -4.05
N VAL A 40 26.24 2.67 -3.59
CA VAL A 40 25.09 3.07 -2.78
C VAL A 40 23.81 2.97 -3.59
N LEU A 41 23.81 3.46 -4.84
CA LEU A 41 22.66 3.38 -5.73
C LEU A 41 22.29 1.94 -6.06
N GLU A 42 23.28 1.08 -6.29
CA GLU A 42 23.06 -0.34 -6.55
C GLU A 42 22.49 -1.06 -5.33
N ALA A 43 23.03 -0.82 -4.13
CA ALA A 43 22.52 -1.38 -2.89
C ALA A 43 21.06 -0.97 -2.64
N ALA A 44 20.74 0.30 -2.87
CA ALA A 44 19.40 0.83 -2.73
C ALA A 44 18.42 0.21 -3.75
N ARG A 45 18.81 0.08 -5.02
CA ARG A 45 17.99 -0.59 -6.06
C ARG A 45 17.68 -2.04 -5.68
N LYS A 46 18.67 -2.78 -5.18
CA LYS A 46 18.48 -4.17 -4.72
C LYS A 46 17.52 -4.29 -3.53
N SER A 47 17.37 -3.23 -2.73
CA SER A 47 16.39 -3.22 -1.62
C SER A 47 14.95 -3.02 -2.07
N GLY A 48 14.73 -2.43 -3.25
CA GLY A 48 13.39 -2.16 -3.81
C GLY A 48 12.57 -1.09 -3.09
N ARG A 49 13.12 -0.43 -2.05
CA ARG A 49 12.39 0.52 -1.18
C ARG A 49 12.71 1.98 -1.44
N PHE A 50 13.69 2.26 -2.28
CA PHE A 50 14.16 3.61 -2.55
C PHE A 50 13.73 4.10 -3.93
N LEU A 51 13.41 5.39 -4.01
CA LEU A 51 13.17 6.12 -5.24
C LEU A 51 14.33 7.11 -5.45
N ASP A 52 14.99 6.98 -6.58
CA ASP A 52 16.04 7.90 -7.02
C ASP A 52 15.43 8.90 -8.00
N TYR A 53 15.28 10.16 -7.56
CA TYR A 53 14.84 11.27 -8.42
C TYR A 53 16.04 12.08 -8.97
N GLY A 54 17.27 11.61 -8.79
CA GLY A 54 18.46 12.32 -9.24
C GLY A 54 18.78 13.58 -8.42
N VAL A 55 18.16 13.77 -7.26
CA VAL A 55 18.38 14.93 -6.39
C VAL A 55 19.67 14.77 -5.63
N VAL A 56 20.51 15.80 -5.66
CA VAL A 56 21.72 15.90 -4.81
C VAL A 56 21.30 16.63 -3.53
N CYS A 57 21.66 16.08 -2.37
CA CYS A 57 21.37 16.68 -1.08
C CYS A 57 22.68 16.87 -0.31
N GLU A 58 22.90 18.06 0.22
CA GLU A 58 24.13 18.36 0.95
C GLU A 58 24.08 17.90 2.41
N ASP A 59 22.88 17.96 3.00
CA ASP A 59 22.66 17.62 4.40
C ASP A 59 21.32 16.90 4.64
N ALA A 60 21.06 16.54 5.90
CA ALA A 60 19.84 15.88 6.31
C ALA A 60 18.60 16.76 6.14
N ALA A 61 18.71 18.08 6.37
CA ALA A 61 17.58 18.99 6.26
C ALA A 61 17.18 19.19 4.79
N GLU A 62 18.15 19.28 3.89
CA GLU A 62 17.89 19.35 2.46
C GLU A 62 17.26 18.07 1.92
N SER A 63 17.76 16.91 2.35
CA SER A 63 17.17 15.62 1.97
C SER A 63 15.73 15.48 2.47
N ALA A 64 15.43 15.94 3.69
CA ALA A 64 14.08 15.99 4.24
C ALA A 64 13.16 16.90 3.43
N ARG A 65 13.61 18.10 3.07
CA ARG A 65 12.86 19.04 2.22
C ARG A 65 12.60 18.48 0.83
N ALA A 66 13.59 17.80 0.25
CA ALA A 66 13.45 17.13 -1.05
C ALA A 66 12.38 16.03 -0.97
N ALA A 67 12.40 15.19 0.07
CA ALA A 67 11.39 14.17 0.29
C ALA A 67 9.99 14.77 0.42
N ARG A 68 9.84 15.86 1.19
CA ARG A 68 8.57 16.56 1.35
C ARG A 68 8.00 17.06 0.02
N ARG A 69 8.85 17.61 -0.86
CA ARG A 69 8.43 18.11 -2.20
C ARG A 69 7.84 17.02 -3.08
N VAL A 70 8.30 15.77 -2.93
CA VAL A 70 7.81 14.61 -3.70
C VAL A 70 6.79 13.77 -2.92
N GLY A 71 6.33 14.24 -1.74
CA GLY A 71 5.31 13.58 -0.95
C GLY A 71 5.79 12.33 -0.20
N LEU A 72 7.09 12.19 0.05
CA LEU A 72 7.68 11.09 0.80
C LEU A 72 7.95 11.49 2.25
N ALA A 73 7.73 10.56 3.19
CA ALA A 73 7.89 10.80 4.62
C ALA A 73 9.36 10.85 5.04
N HIS A 74 10.24 10.17 4.34
CA HIS A 74 11.65 10.06 4.71
C HIS A 74 12.56 10.13 3.51
N ALA A 75 13.81 10.56 3.75
CA ALA A 75 14.89 10.53 2.77
C ALA A 75 16.15 9.90 3.36
N VAL A 76 16.96 9.35 2.48
CA VAL A 76 18.31 8.91 2.80
C VAL A 76 19.29 9.71 1.96
N SER A 77 20.23 10.39 2.60
CA SER A 77 21.42 10.95 1.98
C SER A 77 22.64 10.06 2.26
N ALA A 78 23.58 10.03 1.35
CA ALA A 78 24.77 9.23 1.48
C ALA A 78 26.00 10.06 1.10
N THR A 79 27.06 9.93 1.88
CA THR A 79 28.40 10.45 1.54
C THR A 79 29.35 9.27 1.40
N ALA A 80 30.06 9.21 0.28
CA ALA A 80 31.11 8.24 0.02
C ALA A 80 32.46 8.97 0.03
N GLU A 81 33.33 8.60 0.94
CA GLU A 81 34.68 9.19 1.10
C GLU A 81 35.74 8.15 0.74
N GLY A 82 36.51 8.42 -0.32
CA GLY A 82 37.64 7.59 -0.71
C GLY A 82 38.89 7.92 0.14
N ARG A 83 39.50 6.89 0.71
CA ARG A 83 40.70 6.95 1.53
C ARG A 83 41.72 5.94 1.04
N VAL A 84 42.99 6.14 1.39
CA VAL A 84 44.08 5.23 1.02
C VAL A 84 43.89 3.83 1.61
N ASP A 85 43.24 3.74 2.77
CA ASP A 85 42.95 2.52 3.51
C ASP A 85 41.57 1.91 3.22
N GLY A 86 40.84 2.49 2.26
CA GLY A 86 39.50 1.98 1.87
C GLY A 86 38.52 3.07 1.56
N SER A 87 37.24 2.74 1.69
CA SER A 87 36.12 3.68 1.49
C SER A 87 35.27 3.79 2.74
N ARG A 88 34.93 5.01 3.11
CA ARG A 88 33.98 5.29 4.19
C ARG A 88 32.68 5.78 3.62
N TYR A 89 31.59 5.17 4.06
CA TYR A 89 30.23 5.57 3.69
C TYR A 89 29.48 6.07 4.92
N VAL A 90 28.87 7.24 4.82
CA VAL A 90 27.99 7.79 5.84
C VAL A 90 26.59 7.86 5.24
N LEU A 91 25.68 7.08 5.79
CA LEU A 91 24.26 7.04 5.40
C LEU A 91 23.46 7.76 6.48
N VAL A 92 22.62 8.71 6.09
CA VAL A 92 21.80 9.51 7.02
C VAL A 92 20.34 9.40 6.62
N LEU A 93 19.50 8.98 7.56
CA LEU A 93 18.06 8.97 7.45
C LEU A 93 17.48 10.26 8.01
N ALA A 94 16.71 10.98 7.22
CA ALA A 94 16.04 12.22 7.60
C ALA A 94 14.52 12.07 7.52
N ASP A 95 13.83 12.75 8.41
CA ASP A 95 12.38 12.83 8.48
C ASP A 95 11.89 14.10 7.79
N SER A 96 10.97 13.98 6.83
CA SER A 96 10.48 15.12 6.04
C SER A 96 9.59 16.07 6.85
N ALA A 97 8.91 15.60 7.90
CA ALA A 97 8.02 16.43 8.72
C ALA A 97 8.80 17.32 9.69
N THR A 98 9.83 16.75 10.34
CA THR A 98 10.61 17.46 11.38
C THR A 98 11.90 18.07 10.84
N GLU A 99 12.30 17.76 9.61
CA GLU A 99 13.60 18.10 9.00
C GLU A 99 14.81 17.63 9.83
N ALA A 100 14.59 16.68 10.74
CA ALA A 100 15.60 16.19 11.64
C ALA A 100 16.24 14.90 11.12
N GLN A 101 17.52 14.74 11.42
CA GLN A 101 18.21 13.46 11.29
C GLN A 101 17.63 12.48 12.31
N ARG A 102 17.18 11.31 11.84
CA ARG A 102 16.65 10.24 12.69
C ARG A 102 17.66 9.17 13.04
N ALA A 103 18.49 8.81 12.06
CA ALA A 103 19.50 7.79 12.24
C ALA A 103 20.67 8.03 11.31
N GLN A 104 21.83 7.52 11.69
CA GLN A 104 23.03 7.55 10.89
C GLN A 104 23.74 6.20 11.00
N GLN A 105 24.28 5.73 9.88
CA GLN A 105 25.15 4.57 9.81
C GLN A 105 26.45 4.96 9.12
N THR A 106 27.55 4.58 9.73
CA THR A 106 28.88 4.72 9.13
C THR A 106 29.42 3.34 8.84
N LEU A 107 29.89 3.13 7.62
CA LEU A 107 30.41 1.86 7.14
C LEU A 107 31.81 2.09 6.57
N GLU A 108 32.75 1.23 6.93
CA GLU A 108 34.07 1.22 6.37
C GLU A 108 34.26 -0.04 5.52
N VAL A 109 34.74 0.13 4.32
CA VAL A 109 34.95 -0.94 3.34
C VAL A 109 36.40 -0.97 2.94
N ALA A 110 37.06 -2.12 3.09
CA ALA A 110 38.46 -2.29 2.75
C ALA A 110 38.71 -2.03 1.25
N PRO A 111 39.91 -1.64 0.87
CA PRO A 111 40.27 -1.42 -0.53
C PRO A 111 40.01 -2.66 -1.38
N GLY A 112 39.30 -2.48 -2.51
CA GLY A 112 39.00 -3.57 -3.44
C GLY A 112 37.89 -4.53 -3.00
N ALA A 113 37.34 -4.38 -1.79
CA ALA A 113 36.19 -5.21 -1.34
C ALA A 113 34.88 -4.76 -1.99
N ASP A 114 33.91 -5.69 -2.08
CA ASP A 114 32.54 -5.38 -2.53
C ASP A 114 31.84 -4.50 -1.48
N ALA A 115 31.50 -3.28 -1.85
CA ALA A 115 30.79 -2.34 -1.00
C ALA A 115 29.27 -2.57 -0.98
N VAL A 116 28.68 -3.26 -1.97
CA VAL A 116 27.24 -3.37 -2.14
C VAL A 116 26.57 -4.15 -1.01
N ALA A 117 27.20 -5.25 -0.58
CA ALA A 117 26.63 -6.08 0.49
C ALA A 117 26.59 -5.34 1.84
N PRO A 118 27.69 -4.77 2.37
CA PRO A 118 27.66 -4.00 3.62
C PRO A 118 26.77 -2.75 3.53
N LEU A 119 26.71 -2.09 2.37
CA LEU A 119 25.80 -0.94 2.16
C LEU A 119 24.34 -1.36 2.22
N ARG A 120 23.97 -2.50 1.64
CA ARG A 120 22.61 -3.03 1.74
C ARG A 120 22.22 -3.32 3.20
N ASP A 121 23.13 -3.91 3.97
CA ASP A 121 22.91 -4.20 5.39
C ASP A 121 22.83 -2.91 6.21
N GLY A 122 23.64 -1.90 5.90
CA GLY A 122 23.56 -0.57 6.50
C GLY A 122 22.23 0.13 6.22
N LEU A 123 21.75 0.08 4.97
CA LEU A 123 20.44 0.59 4.60
C LEU A 123 19.31 -0.18 5.31
N ALA A 124 19.42 -1.49 5.45
CA ALA A 124 18.44 -2.27 6.19
C ALA A 124 18.38 -1.89 7.68
N LYS A 125 19.52 -1.61 8.31
CA LYS A 125 19.58 -1.10 9.69
C LYS A 125 18.94 0.28 9.82
N LEU A 126 19.19 1.19 8.87
CA LEU A 126 18.51 2.50 8.85
C LEU A 126 17.00 2.35 8.71
N LEU A 127 16.53 1.43 7.87
CA LEU A 127 15.10 1.15 7.71
C LEU A 127 14.49 0.57 9.01
N GLY A 128 15.26 -0.20 9.78
CA GLY A 128 14.85 -0.70 11.09
C GLY A 128 14.72 0.39 12.15
N ALA A 129 15.36 1.54 11.96
CA ALA A 129 15.20 2.73 12.83
C ALA A 129 13.94 3.54 12.52
N LEU A 130 13.20 3.23 11.44
CA LEU A 130 11.90 3.83 11.19
C LEU A 130 10.90 3.35 12.24
N PRO A 131 10.02 4.26 12.74
CA PRO A 131 8.95 3.83 13.60
C PRO A 131 8.11 2.78 12.87
N PRO A 132 7.62 1.76 13.58
CA PRO A 132 6.69 0.83 12.98
C PRO A 132 5.54 1.62 12.38
N LYS A 133 5.21 1.31 11.13
CA LYS A 133 4.09 1.95 10.44
C LYS A 133 2.86 1.81 11.33
N PRO A 134 2.19 2.91 11.69
CA PRO A 134 0.93 2.78 12.39
C PRO A 134 0.05 1.84 11.58
N GLY A 135 -0.40 0.77 12.22
CA GLY A 135 -1.31 -0.17 11.59
C GLY A 135 -2.51 0.60 11.01
N PRO A 136 -3.20 0.06 10.02
CA PRO A 136 -4.39 0.71 9.52
C PRO A 136 -5.32 0.98 10.72
N ASP A 137 -5.79 2.20 10.82
CA ASP A 137 -6.69 2.61 11.89
C ASP A 137 -7.86 1.60 11.97
N PRO A 138 -8.05 0.92 13.11
CA PRO A 138 -9.08 -0.10 13.24
C PRO A 138 -10.48 0.44 12.92
N ALA A 139 -10.73 1.74 13.17
CA ALA A 139 -12.00 2.39 12.79
C ALA A 139 -12.16 2.46 11.26
N HIS A 140 -11.10 2.76 10.54
CA HIS A 140 -11.11 2.77 9.07
C HIS A 140 -11.29 1.36 8.48
N VAL A 141 -10.62 0.36 9.07
CA VAL A 141 -10.78 -1.04 8.63
C VAL A 141 -12.21 -1.51 8.87
N ALA A 142 -12.79 -1.20 10.04
CA ALA A 142 -14.17 -1.53 10.36
C ALA A 142 -15.16 -0.85 9.39
N ALA A 143 -14.99 0.44 9.08
CA ALA A 143 -15.83 1.17 8.14
C ALA A 143 -15.86 0.53 6.74
N TRP A 144 -14.68 0.19 6.21
CA TRP A 144 -14.57 -0.48 4.90
C TRP A 144 -15.10 -1.91 4.93
N SER A 145 -14.95 -2.64 6.05
CA SER A 145 -15.51 -3.99 6.21
C SER A 145 -17.03 -3.96 6.20
N ILE A 146 -17.64 -3.00 6.88
CA ILE A 146 -19.11 -2.83 6.90
C ILE A 146 -19.61 -2.44 5.51
N ALA A 147 -18.98 -1.48 4.83
CA ALA A 147 -19.35 -1.09 3.48
C ALA A 147 -19.17 -2.24 2.47
N GLY A 148 -18.10 -3.02 2.58
CA GLY A 148 -17.84 -4.18 1.74
C GLY A 148 -18.87 -5.30 1.94
N ALA A 149 -19.24 -5.61 3.18
CA ALA A 149 -20.29 -6.57 3.50
C ALA A 149 -21.66 -6.11 2.96
N GLY A 150 -21.96 -4.81 3.08
CA GLY A 150 -23.16 -4.22 2.51
C GLY A 150 -23.21 -4.34 0.99
N ALA A 151 -22.12 -4.07 0.30
CA ALA A 151 -22.03 -4.24 -1.16
C ALA A 151 -22.22 -5.70 -1.58
N ALA A 152 -21.63 -6.66 -0.87
CA ALA A 152 -21.84 -8.09 -1.12
C ALA A 152 -23.31 -8.50 -0.93
N ALA A 153 -23.97 -7.96 0.11
CA ALA A 153 -25.40 -8.20 0.34
C ALA A 153 -26.27 -7.63 -0.79
N ILE A 154 -25.95 -6.46 -1.34
CA ILE A 154 -26.65 -5.89 -2.50
C ILE A 154 -26.52 -6.80 -3.73
N VAL A 155 -25.30 -7.29 -4.02
CA VAL A 155 -25.08 -8.23 -5.13
C VAL A 155 -25.93 -9.50 -4.95
N ALA A 156 -25.89 -10.11 -3.76
CA ALA A 156 -26.69 -11.29 -3.45
C ALA A 156 -28.21 -11.00 -3.58
N GLY A 157 -28.66 -9.85 -3.05
CA GLY A 157 -30.05 -9.41 -3.16
C GLY A 157 -30.52 -9.24 -4.61
N THR A 158 -29.65 -8.71 -5.47
CA THR A 158 -29.92 -8.57 -6.91
C THR A 158 -30.07 -9.95 -7.58
N VAL A 159 -29.21 -10.91 -7.25
CA VAL A 159 -29.35 -12.30 -7.76
C VAL A 159 -30.67 -12.93 -7.33
N PHE A 160 -31.08 -12.77 -6.06
CA PHE A 160 -32.35 -13.24 -5.58
C PHE A 160 -33.55 -12.54 -6.27
N ALA A 161 -33.43 -11.24 -6.59
CA ALA A 161 -34.47 -10.53 -7.35
C ALA A 161 -34.68 -11.11 -8.74
N LEU A 162 -33.56 -11.41 -9.46
CA LEU A 162 -33.63 -12.06 -10.77
C LEU A 162 -34.26 -13.46 -10.69
N GLN A 163 -33.84 -14.26 -9.70
CA GLN A 163 -34.42 -15.60 -9.48
C GLN A 163 -35.89 -15.54 -9.06
N ALA A 164 -36.30 -14.50 -8.33
CA ALA A 164 -37.71 -14.28 -8.00
C ALA A 164 -38.54 -14.00 -9.26
N ARG A 165 -38.00 -13.19 -10.19
CA ARG A 165 -38.67 -12.94 -11.48
C ARG A 165 -38.85 -14.23 -12.27
N ASP A 166 -37.82 -15.07 -12.39
CA ASP A 166 -37.91 -16.37 -13.06
C ASP A 166 -38.93 -17.30 -12.38
N ALA A 167 -39.08 -17.23 -11.05
CA ALA A 167 -40.08 -18.01 -10.32
C ALA A 167 -41.53 -17.50 -10.57
N ALA A 168 -41.71 -16.18 -10.69
CA ALA A 168 -42.98 -15.58 -11.07
C ALA A 168 -43.40 -16.00 -12.48
N ASP A 169 -42.48 -15.97 -13.44
CA ASP A 169 -42.75 -16.39 -14.82
C ASP A 169 -43.12 -17.88 -14.88
N ARG A 170 -42.47 -18.73 -14.10
CA ARG A 170 -42.83 -20.16 -13.97
C ARG A 170 -44.19 -20.34 -13.33
N ALA A 171 -44.56 -19.55 -12.34
CA ALA A 171 -45.89 -19.60 -11.72
C ALA A 171 -46.98 -19.24 -12.72
N ASN A 172 -46.75 -18.19 -13.53
CA ASN A 172 -47.73 -17.73 -14.55
C ASN A 172 -47.87 -18.71 -15.71
N ALA A 173 -46.83 -19.46 -16.04
CA ALA A 173 -46.83 -20.46 -17.11
C ALA A 173 -47.35 -21.86 -16.66
N ALA A 174 -47.55 -22.08 -15.35
CA ALA A 174 -47.93 -23.37 -14.82
C ALA A 174 -49.38 -23.70 -15.17
N SER A 175 -49.58 -24.84 -15.82
CA SER A 175 -50.92 -25.38 -16.14
C SER A 175 -51.55 -26.25 -15.01
N ASP A 176 -50.73 -26.69 -14.05
CA ASP A 176 -51.11 -27.47 -12.88
C ASP A 176 -51.10 -26.62 -11.61
N LEU A 177 -52.17 -26.74 -10.80
CA LEU A 177 -52.32 -26.00 -9.56
C LEU A 177 -51.20 -26.26 -8.57
N GLY A 178 -50.70 -27.50 -8.47
CA GLY A 178 -49.61 -27.85 -7.57
C GLY A 178 -48.28 -27.23 -8.00
N ALA A 179 -48.01 -27.15 -9.30
CA ALA A 179 -46.83 -26.47 -9.86
C ALA A 179 -46.92 -24.96 -9.64
N HIS A 180 -48.10 -24.36 -9.85
CA HIS A 180 -48.33 -22.93 -9.59
C HIS A 180 -48.05 -22.55 -8.13
N VAL A 181 -48.61 -23.31 -7.17
CA VAL A 181 -48.43 -23.04 -5.73
C VAL A 181 -46.94 -23.15 -5.32
N ARG A 182 -46.22 -24.16 -5.81
CA ARG A 182 -44.78 -24.30 -5.52
C ARG A 182 -43.97 -23.13 -6.08
N ALA A 183 -44.22 -22.74 -7.32
CA ALA A 183 -43.51 -21.63 -7.96
C ALA A 183 -43.85 -20.28 -7.28
N LYS A 184 -45.07 -20.07 -6.83
CA LYS A 184 -45.50 -18.89 -6.07
C LYS A 184 -44.81 -18.81 -4.71
N ASN A 185 -44.71 -19.91 -3.97
CA ASN A 185 -44.01 -19.95 -2.68
C ASN A 185 -42.49 -19.68 -2.86
N ASP A 186 -41.89 -20.19 -3.93
CA ASP A 186 -40.50 -19.92 -4.27
C ASP A 186 -40.26 -18.44 -4.60
N TRP A 187 -41.17 -17.83 -5.38
CA TRP A 187 -41.17 -16.40 -5.67
C TRP A 187 -41.25 -15.55 -4.39
N GLU A 188 -42.20 -15.83 -3.49
CA GLU A 188 -42.39 -15.07 -2.25
C GLU A 188 -41.13 -15.12 -1.37
N ARG A 189 -40.53 -16.30 -1.20
CA ARG A 189 -39.29 -16.48 -0.43
C ARG A 189 -38.15 -15.68 -1.04
N LYS A 190 -37.92 -15.76 -2.34
CA LYS A 190 -36.83 -15.08 -3.04
C LYS A 190 -37.01 -13.57 -3.05
N ARG A 191 -38.29 -13.11 -3.23
CA ARG A 191 -38.60 -11.68 -3.16
C ARG A 191 -38.35 -11.12 -1.77
N THR A 192 -38.73 -11.82 -0.72
CA THR A 192 -38.47 -11.39 0.66
C THR A 192 -36.95 -11.36 0.95
N ALA A 193 -36.25 -12.41 0.57
CA ALA A 193 -34.77 -12.45 0.74
C ALA A 193 -34.08 -11.31 -0.02
N SER A 194 -34.49 -11.03 -1.26
CA SER A 194 -33.97 -9.91 -2.04
C SER A 194 -34.23 -8.56 -1.35
N ALA A 195 -35.45 -8.31 -0.89
CA ALA A 195 -35.81 -7.05 -0.24
C ALA A 195 -34.99 -6.81 1.04
N VAL A 196 -34.81 -7.86 1.87
CA VAL A 196 -33.99 -7.79 3.09
C VAL A 196 -32.53 -7.53 2.77
N LEU A 197 -31.95 -8.27 1.81
CA LEU A 197 -30.55 -8.13 1.43
C LEU A 197 -30.25 -6.77 0.79
N LEU A 198 -31.12 -6.26 -0.07
CA LEU A 198 -30.97 -4.93 -0.68
C LEU A 198 -31.12 -3.83 0.35
N GLY A 199 -32.10 -3.92 1.24
CA GLY A 199 -32.33 -2.93 2.29
C GLY A 199 -31.21 -2.91 3.33
N ALA A 200 -30.85 -4.06 3.90
CA ALA A 200 -29.77 -4.18 4.87
C ALA A 200 -28.41 -3.86 4.25
N GLY A 201 -28.16 -4.31 3.01
CA GLY A 201 -26.94 -4.03 2.28
C GLY A 201 -26.77 -2.53 2.00
N GLY A 202 -27.83 -1.86 1.55
CA GLY A 202 -27.84 -0.41 1.33
C GLY A 202 -27.59 0.39 2.62
N ALA A 203 -28.24 -0.01 3.72
CA ALA A 203 -28.01 0.61 5.02
C ALA A 203 -26.57 0.42 5.53
N ALA A 204 -25.99 -0.78 5.35
CA ALA A 204 -24.61 -1.06 5.74
C ALA A 204 -23.60 -0.26 4.93
N VAL A 205 -23.78 -0.13 3.60
CA VAL A 205 -22.94 0.73 2.76
C VAL A 205 -23.02 2.18 3.22
N ALA A 206 -24.22 2.71 3.42
CA ALA A 206 -24.42 4.07 3.88
C ALA A 206 -23.76 4.31 5.25
N ALA A 207 -23.96 3.40 6.21
CA ALA A 207 -23.35 3.48 7.53
C ALA A 207 -21.83 3.44 7.47
N GLY A 208 -21.25 2.54 6.67
CA GLY A 208 -19.80 2.44 6.48
C GLY A 208 -19.19 3.71 5.87
N LEU A 209 -19.86 4.29 4.87
CA LEU A 209 -19.44 5.55 4.25
C LEU A 209 -19.55 6.73 5.21
N VAL A 210 -20.68 6.87 5.92
CA VAL A 210 -20.85 7.93 6.93
C VAL A 210 -19.77 7.82 7.99
N TRP A 211 -19.52 6.62 8.53
CA TRP A 211 -18.47 6.42 9.51
C TRP A 211 -17.10 6.84 8.97
N ARG A 212 -16.79 6.48 7.72
CA ARG A 212 -15.50 6.80 7.09
C ARG A 212 -15.25 8.30 6.94
N PHE A 213 -16.30 9.10 6.69
CA PHE A 213 -16.16 10.52 6.38
C PHE A 213 -16.54 11.45 7.56
N ALA A 214 -17.25 10.94 8.56
CA ALA A 214 -17.66 11.73 9.71
C ALA A 214 -16.72 11.57 10.93
N PHE A 215 -15.94 10.50 10.98
CA PHE A 215 -14.99 10.18 12.04
C PHE A 215 -13.63 9.78 11.46
#